data_5038b0352b81d94c63a50c3dd50292c9
#
_entry.id   5038b0352b81d94c63a50c3dd50292c9
#
_cell.length_a   1.000
_cell.length_b   1.000
_cell.length_c   1.000
_cell.angle_alpha   90.00
_cell.angle_beta   90.00
_cell.angle_gamma   90.00
#
_symmetry.space_group_name_H-M   'P 1'
#
loop_
_entity.id
_entity.type
_entity.pdbx_description
1 polymer ?
#
loop_
_entity_poly.entity_id
_entity_poly.type
_entity_poly.pdbx_seq_one_letter_code
_entity_poly.pdbx_strand_id
1 'polypeptide(L)'
;MQCNKDMRTFFKNIIVTVVLVLSLFSFETKGQIGSVYPVDLNVMLTPPYGTCLTDLSNSNRFVIQALLRDMNHGNNYEMLIQMRVKSLSSMNTVFLSYSNKFSIGMGKPAVVLGAGNTPVSISNFFESGNVLIGQNILNDNCLPEGAYLFCFQAFDAKAYYAKQRIPISKEFTVTAFLENGATPILISPANNDSLSCQLPNVIFQWQQPYITSGINSYTLQVAEANSPFDGPQIIENGGNLLIEKRGLMMPVCDIPVTEANFKENHTYYWRVVMCDKEGKARASYPNRGASPVYKFVYCGTPQEPEP
;
A
#
# COMPACT_ATOMS: atom_id res chain seq x y z
N MET A 1 14.50 20.29 84.50
CA MET A 1 15.43 20.67 83.39
C MET A 1 15.85 19.47 82.55
N GLN A 2 15.18 18.31 82.63
CA GLN A 2 15.55 17.07 81.95
C GLN A 2 14.76 16.81 80.67
N CYS A 3 13.55 17.34 80.53
CA CYS A 3 12.67 17.09 79.38
C CYS A 3 13.14 17.64 78.02
N ASN A 4 14.07 18.61 78.03
CA ASN A 4 14.52 19.28 76.81
C ASN A 4 15.74 18.61 76.14
N LYS A 5 16.38 17.66 76.84
CA LYS A 5 17.52 16.88 76.29
C LYS A 5 17.06 15.70 75.45
N ASP A 6 16.01 15.06 75.91
CA ASP A 6 15.51 13.85 75.22
C ASP A 6 14.82 14.18 73.89
N MET A 7 14.14 15.32 73.81
CA MET A 7 13.51 15.76 72.59
C MET A 7 14.53 16.17 71.54
N ARG A 8 15.67 16.77 71.89
CA ARG A 8 16.75 17.06 70.93
C ARG A 8 17.43 15.80 70.39
N THR A 9 17.59 14.79 71.24
CA THR A 9 18.16 13.50 70.78
C THR A 9 17.21 12.76 69.89
N PHE A 10 15.94 12.80 70.14
CA PHE A 10 14.89 12.20 69.28
C PHE A 10 14.84 12.86 67.92
N PHE A 11 14.87 14.20 67.81
CA PHE A 11 14.90 14.91 66.55
C PHE A 11 16.19 14.65 65.77
N LYS A 12 17.36 14.55 66.43
CA LYS A 12 18.60 14.20 65.79
C LYS A 12 18.59 12.81 65.15
N ASN A 13 18.03 11.86 65.89
CA ASN A 13 17.94 10.48 65.35
C ASN A 13 16.94 10.38 64.17
N ILE A 14 15.84 11.13 64.19
CA ILE A 14 14.90 11.18 63.06
C ILE A 14 15.56 11.80 61.82
N ILE A 15 16.29 12.90 61.97
CA ILE A 15 16.99 13.55 60.88
C ILE A 15 18.05 12.64 60.28
N VAL A 16 18.85 11.94 61.10
CA VAL A 16 19.86 10.98 60.64
C VAL A 16 19.22 9.83 59.90
N THR A 17 18.09 9.30 60.41
CA THR A 17 17.35 8.21 59.75
C THR A 17 16.78 8.65 58.40
N VAL A 18 16.20 9.85 58.31
CA VAL A 18 15.64 10.40 57.07
C VAL A 18 16.75 10.64 56.04
N VAL A 19 17.90 11.15 56.45
CA VAL A 19 19.07 11.37 55.55
C VAL A 19 19.62 10.02 55.06
N LEU A 20 19.66 9.01 55.96
CA LEU A 20 20.12 7.65 55.60
C LEU A 20 19.14 6.97 54.61
N VAL A 21 17.84 7.14 54.80
CA VAL A 21 16.82 6.63 53.90
C VAL A 21 16.87 7.35 52.54
N LEU A 22 17.05 8.68 52.52
CA LEU A 22 17.20 9.46 51.30
C LEU A 22 18.50 9.10 50.56
N SER A 23 19.58 8.75 51.21
CA SER A 23 20.81 8.28 50.56
C SER A 23 20.71 6.86 49.97
N LEU A 24 19.84 6.02 50.53
CA LEU A 24 19.52 4.70 49.94
C LEU A 24 18.63 4.79 48.71
N PHE A 25 17.90 5.92 48.53
CA PHE A 25 17.18 6.26 47.30
C PHE A 25 17.98 7.14 46.37
N SER A 26 19.30 7.17 46.46
CA SER A 26 20.12 7.54 45.31
C SER A 26 19.83 6.52 44.23
N PHE A 27 18.70 6.71 43.53
CA PHE A 27 18.52 6.11 42.24
C PHE A 27 19.73 6.54 41.44
N GLU A 28 20.68 5.62 41.27
CA GLU A 28 21.49 5.66 40.08
C GLU A 28 20.48 5.69 38.93
N THR A 29 20.11 6.87 38.47
CA THR A 29 19.72 7.06 37.09
C THR A 29 20.96 6.65 36.32
N LYS A 30 21.18 5.35 36.15
CA LYS A 30 21.84 4.83 34.98
C LYS A 30 21.03 5.44 33.87
N GLY A 31 21.46 6.64 33.44
CA GLY A 31 21.03 7.17 32.17
C GLY A 31 21.19 5.96 31.26
N GLN A 32 20.08 5.40 30.77
CA GLN A 32 20.16 4.45 29.71
C GLN A 32 20.98 5.16 28.65
N ILE A 33 22.27 4.85 28.63
CA ILE A 33 23.07 5.01 27.43
C ILE A 33 22.41 4.01 26.51
N GLY A 34 21.26 4.43 25.98
CA GLY A 34 20.61 3.70 24.93
C GLY A 34 21.69 3.54 23.90
N SER A 35 21.97 2.33 23.46
CA SER A 35 22.93 2.05 22.42
C SER A 35 22.70 3.10 21.34
N VAL A 36 23.63 4.06 21.25
CA VAL A 36 23.51 5.17 20.32
C VAL A 36 23.79 4.57 18.97
N TYR A 37 22.72 4.13 18.30
CA TYR A 37 22.86 3.71 16.93
C TYR A 37 23.31 4.90 16.11
N PRO A 38 24.27 4.71 15.21
CA PRO A 38 24.81 5.81 14.40
C PRO A 38 23.77 6.39 13.43
N VAL A 39 22.70 5.64 13.14
CA VAL A 39 21.65 6.03 12.19
C VAL A 39 20.26 6.00 12.84
N ASP A 40 19.52 7.07 12.65
CA ASP A 40 18.08 7.10 12.91
C ASP A 40 17.31 6.85 11.62
N LEU A 41 16.29 6.01 11.73
CA LEU A 41 15.30 5.80 10.68
C LEU A 41 13.95 6.39 11.10
N ASN A 42 13.29 7.06 10.17
CA ASN A 42 11.90 7.44 10.26
C ASN A 42 11.19 6.98 8.98
N VAL A 43 10.06 6.32 9.13
CA VAL A 43 9.30 5.77 7.99
C VAL A 43 7.88 6.29 8.05
N MET A 44 7.44 6.88 6.95
CA MET A 44 6.05 7.26 6.75
C MET A 44 5.43 6.38 5.68
N LEU A 45 4.29 5.81 6.01
CA LEU A 45 3.44 5.06 5.09
C LEU A 45 2.06 5.71 5.11
N THR A 46 1.59 6.17 3.95
CA THR A 46 0.34 6.93 3.82
C THR A 46 -0.73 6.08 3.15
N PRO A 47 -1.93 5.93 3.77
CA PRO A 47 -3.02 5.17 3.19
C PRO A 47 -3.58 5.85 1.91
N PRO A 48 -4.35 5.11 1.09
CA PRO A 48 -4.73 3.71 1.23
C PRO A 48 -3.63 2.74 0.82
N TYR A 49 -3.65 1.52 1.40
CA TYR A 49 -2.63 0.49 1.17
C TYR A 49 -3.23 -0.64 0.35
N GLY A 50 -2.81 -0.77 -0.91
CA GLY A 50 -3.13 -1.93 -1.74
C GLY A 50 -2.39 -3.19 -1.26
N THR A 51 -2.92 -4.34 -1.59
CA THR A 51 -2.33 -5.64 -1.22
C THR A 51 -1.03 -5.93 -1.97
N CYS A 52 -0.80 -5.32 -3.13
CA CYS A 52 0.39 -5.59 -3.94
C CYS A 52 1.56 -4.73 -3.50
N LEU A 53 2.67 -5.37 -3.12
CA LEU A 53 3.88 -4.70 -2.67
C LEU A 53 4.48 -3.79 -3.76
N THR A 54 4.33 -4.16 -5.03
CA THR A 54 4.73 -3.33 -6.17
C THR A 54 3.98 -2.00 -6.24
N ASP A 55 2.77 -1.94 -5.72
CA ASP A 55 1.97 -0.71 -5.68
C ASP A 55 2.55 0.29 -4.67
N LEU A 56 3.18 -0.20 -3.61
CA LEU A 56 3.91 0.63 -2.67
C LEU A 56 5.16 1.26 -3.32
N SER A 57 5.78 0.58 -4.29
CA SER A 57 6.95 1.08 -5.01
C SER A 57 6.62 2.22 -5.99
N ASN A 58 5.42 2.20 -6.54
CA ASN A 58 4.97 3.16 -7.55
C ASN A 58 4.28 4.40 -6.95
N SER A 59 4.10 4.44 -5.65
CA SER A 59 3.41 5.53 -4.96
C SER A 59 4.37 6.34 -4.10
N ASN A 60 4.21 7.68 -4.10
CA ASN A 60 4.88 8.58 -3.14
C ASN A 60 4.37 8.37 -1.69
N ARG A 61 3.71 7.26 -1.41
CA ARG A 61 3.09 6.96 -0.12
C ARG A 61 4.05 6.37 0.87
N PHE A 62 5.19 5.88 0.39
CA PHE A 62 6.20 5.24 1.19
C PHE A 62 7.47 6.09 1.19
N VAL A 63 7.81 6.62 2.35
CA VAL A 63 8.97 7.50 2.53
C VAL A 63 9.80 6.99 3.70
N ILE A 64 11.07 6.70 3.45
CA ILE A 64 12.05 6.38 4.50
C ILE A 64 13.05 7.53 4.58
N GLN A 65 13.25 8.05 5.76
CA GLN A 65 14.28 9.04 6.07
C GLN A 65 15.36 8.38 6.93
N ALA A 66 16.60 8.52 6.52
CA ALA A 66 17.76 8.04 7.28
C ALA A 66 18.65 9.25 7.64
N LEU A 67 18.95 9.41 8.91
CA LEU A 67 19.76 10.49 9.43
C LEU A 67 21.01 9.92 10.13
N LEU A 68 22.20 10.32 9.68
CA LEU A 68 23.46 9.98 10.35
C LEU A 68 23.66 10.87 11.57
N ARG A 69 23.72 10.27 12.75
CA ARG A 69 23.95 10.97 14.02
C ARG A 69 25.39 10.93 14.52
N ASP A 70 26.13 9.88 14.14
CA ASP A 70 27.51 9.71 14.61
C ASP A 70 28.50 10.51 13.77
N MET A 71 29.10 11.49 14.40
CA MET A 71 30.09 12.40 13.79
C MET A 71 31.40 11.70 13.41
N ASN A 72 31.69 10.54 14.00
CA ASN A 72 32.95 9.84 13.78
C ASN A 72 33.00 9.08 12.44
N HIS A 73 31.87 8.88 11.80
CA HIS A 73 31.77 8.14 10.54
C HIS A 73 31.99 8.97 9.27
N GLY A 74 32.25 10.26 9.40
CA GLY A 74 32.57 11.15 8.27
C GLY A 74 31.43 11.37 7.30
N ASN A 75 31.77 11.83 6.08
CA ASN A 75 30.79 12.25 5.08
C ASN A 75 30.29 11.13 4.17
N ASN A 76 30.66 9.86 4.40
CA ASN A 76 30.37 8.80 3.44
C ASN A 76 30.19 7.44 4.12
N TYR A 77 29.14 7.32 4.92
CA TYR A 77 28.82 6.08 5.59
C TYR A 77 27.96 5.18 4.72
N GLU A 78 28.48 4.03 4.32
CA GLU A 78 27.79 3.07 3.45
C GLU A 78 26.85 2.16 4.25
N MET A 79 25.60 2.12 3.86
CA MET A 79 24.56 1.34 4.52
C MET A 79 23.59 0.70 3.51
N LEU A 80 22.78 -0.20 4.01
CA LEU A 80 21.59 -0.75 3.36
C LEU A 80 20.45 -0.84 4.36
N ILE A 81 19.23 -0.86 3.87
CA ILE A 81 18.03 -1.00 4.71
C ILE A 81 17.40 -2.36 4.46
N GLN A 82 17.08 -3.06 5.53
CA GLN A 82 16.23 -4.24 5.49
C GLN A 82 14.78 -3.80 5.61
N MET A 83 13.92 -4.34 4.76
CA MET A 83 12.46 -4.30 4.91
C MET A 83 11.96 -5.71 5.20
N ARG A 84 11.26 -5.87 6.30
CA ARG A 84 10.63 -7.12 6.71
C ARG A 84 9.16 -6.87 6.98
N VAL A 85 8.30 -7.65 6.33
CA VAL A 85 6.85 -7.58 6.53
C VAL A 85 6.40 -8.82 7.29
N LYS A 86 5.67 -8.61 8.37
CA LYS A 86 5.07 -9.67 9.19
C LYS A 86 3.55 -9.56 9.13
N SER A 87 2.88 -10.71 9.01
CA SER A 87 1.43 -10.76 9.23
C SER A 87 1.14 -10.58 10.72
N LEU A 88 0.25 -9.66 11.08
CA LEU A 88 -0.14 -9.47 12.49
C LEU A 88 -0.96 -10.66 13.03
N SER A 89 -1.65 -11.40 12.18
CA SER A 89 -2.45 -12.56 12.60
C SER A 89 -1.58 -13.75 13.03
N SER A 90 -0.44 -13.97 12.38
CA SER A 90 0.44 -15.10 12.63
C SER A 90 1.79 -14.73 13.23
N MET A 91 2.15 -13.44 13.21
CA MET A 91 3.48 -12.89 13.56
C MET A 91 4.63 -13.45 12.69
N ASN A 92 4.31 -14.20 11.64
CA ASN A 92 5.29 -14.76 10.73
C ASN A 92 5.78 -13.69 9.74
N THR A 93 7.06 -13.77 9.41
CA THR A 93 7.63 -12.96 8.31
C THR A 93 7.13 -13.51 6.98
N VAL A 94 6.40 -12.68 6.25
CA VAL A 94 5.85 -13.00 4.93
C VAL A 94 6.70 -12.45 3.80
N PHE A 95 7.51 -11.43 4.09
CA PHE A 95 8.41 -10.82 3.13
C PHE A 95 9.66 -10.29 3.84
N LEU A 96 10.83 -10.49 3.23
CA LEU A 96 12.11 -9.96 3.68
C LEU A 96 12.95 -9.57 2.47
N SER A 97 13.41 -8.34 2.45
CA SER A 97 14.29 -7.83 1.40
C SER A 97 15.25 -6.78 1.93
N TYR A 98 16.25 -6.44 1.11
CA TYR A 98 17.24 -5.42 1.40
C TYR A 98 17.34 -4.43 0.25
N SER A 99 17.54 -3.16 0.57
CA SER A 99 17.84 -2.15 -0.44
C SER A 99 19.21 -2.40 -1.08
N ASN A 100 19.46 -1.73 -2.19
CA ASN A 100 20.83 -1.56 -2.67
C ASN A 100 21.64 -0.74 -1.67
N LYS A 101 22.97 -0.90 -1.74
CA LYS A 101 23.91 -0.10 -0.95
C LYS A 101 23.84 1.36 -1.35
N PHE A 102 23.81 2.26 -0.39
CA PHE A 102 23.89 3.70 -0.57
C PHE A 102 24.68 4.37 0.54
N SER A 103 25.08 5.62 0.32
CA SER A 103 25.87 6.36 1.29
C SER A 103 25.07 7.52 1.87
N ILE A 104 25.24 7.75 3.17
CA ILE A 104 24.76 8.95 3.86
C ILE A 104 25.93 9.71 4.47
N GLY A 105 25.81 11.02 4.62
CA GLY A 105 26.85 11.88 5.18
C GLY A 105 26.30 12.88 6.18
N MET A 106 27.20 13.38 6.99
CA MET A 106 26.87 14.44 7.94
C MET A 106 26.42 15.72 7.25
N GLY A 107 25.47 16.40 7.85
CA GLY A 107 24.97 17.68 7.33
C GLY A 107 24.17 17.58 6.01
N LYS A 108 24.06 16.39 5.42
CA LYS A 108 23.13 16.17 4.33
C LYS A 108 21.75 15.82 4.90
N PRO A 109 20.67 16.38 4.32
CA PRO A 109 19.34 15.99 4.75
C PRO A 109 19.16 14.47 4.63
N ALA A 110 18.30 13.93 5.46
CA ALA A 110 17.92 12.54 5.43
C ALA A 110 17.69 12.04 3.99
N VAL A 111 18.19 10.86 3.69
CA VAL A 111 17.91 10.22 2.41
C VAL A 111 16.43 9.86 2.40
N VAL A 112 15.70 10.38 1.43
CA VAL A 112 14.27 10.08 1.24
C VAL A 112 14.17 8.99 0.20
N LEU A 113 13.63 7.84 0.59
CA LEU A 113 13.38 6.72 -0.31
C LEU A 113 11.91 6.77 -0.75
N GLY A 114 11.63 6.64 -2.02
CA GLY A 114 10.26 6.55 -2.54
C GLY A 114 9.80 7.69 -3.45
N ALA A 115 10.46 8.85 -3.48
CA ALA A 115 10.18 9.90 -4.46
C ALA A 115 11.28 9.94 -5.52
N GLY A 116 10.89 10.02 -6.80
CA GLY A 116 11.70 9.77 -8.00
C GLY A 116 12.97 10.56 -8.12
N ASN A 117 13.93 10.72 -7.51
CA ASN A 117 15.32 11.24 -7.66
C ASN A 117 16.20 10.89 -6.44
N THR A 118 15.87 9.83 -5.74
CA THR A 118 16.57 9.39 -4.54
C THR A 118 17.63 8.34 -4.88
N PRO A 119 18.73 8.25 -4.13
CA PRO A 119 19.78 7.27 -4.36
C PRO A 119 19.31 5.81 -4.17
N VAL A 120 18.14 5.60 -3.55
CA VAL A 120 17.53 4.29 -3.37
C VAL A 120 16.05 4.36 -3.75
N SER A 121 15.69 3.66 -4.81
CA SER A 121 14.30 3.44 -5.16
C SER A 121 13.72 2.35 -4.27
N ILE A 122 12.46 2.50 -3.87
CA ILE A 122 11.75 1.43 -3.15
C ILE A 122 11.59 0.18 -4.02
N SER A 123 11.58 0.31 -5.36
CA SER A 123 11.60 -0.80 -6.30
C SER A 123 12.79 -1.74 -6.06
N ASN A 124 13.93 -1.20 -5.60
CA ASN A 124 15.12 -1.98 -5.33
C ASN A 124 14.90 -3.06 -4.24
N PHE A 125 13.92 -2.87 -3.34
CA PHE A 125 13.53 -3.92 -2.38
C PHE A 125 12.83 -5.09 -3.05
N PHE A 126 12.23 -4.89 -4.22
CA PHE A 126 11.48 -5.91 -4.93
C PHE A 126 12.27 -6.55 -6.08
N GLU A 127 13.29 -5.87 -6.59
CA GLU A 127 14.12 -6.30 -7.72
C GLU A 127 15.34 -7.12 -7.27
N SER A 128 15.81 -6.94 -6.04
CA SER A 128 17.00 -7.66 -5.55
C SER A 128 16.68 -9.13 -5.30
N GLY A 129 17.45 -10.05 -5.88
CA GLY A 129 17.31 -11.51 -5.72
C GLY A 129 17.47 -12.05 -4.29
N ASN A 130 17.40 -11.19 -3.28
CA ASN A 130 17.47 -11.50 -1.85
C ASN A 130 16.08 -11.52 -1.18
N VAL A 131 15.02 -11.70 -1.96
CA VAL A 131 13.67 -11.77 -1.43
C VAL A 131 13.43 -13.17 -0.88
N LEU A 132 13.31 -13.29 0.45
CA LEU A 132 12.80 -14.50 1.09
C LEU A 132 11.29 -14.36 1.21
N ILE A 133 10.57 -15.04 0.34
CA ILE A 133 9.12 -15.11 0.34
C ILE A 133 8.72 -16.41 1.01
N GLY A 134 7.81 -16.35 1.98
CA GLY A 134 7.15 -17.55 2.50
C GLY A 134 6.37 -18.23 1.35
N GLN A 135 6.61 -19.51 1.14
CA GLN A 135 6.26 -20.27 -0.08
C GLN A 135 4.80 -20.23 -0.54
N ASN A 136 3.87 -19.62 0.20
CA ASN A 136 2.42 -19.69 -0.11
C ASN A 136 1.68 -18.35 -0.04
N ILE A 137 2.35 -17.20 0.00
CA ILE A 137 1.69 -15.95 0.39
C ILE A 137 1.61 -14.91 -0.72
N LEU A 138 2.44 -15.00 -1.74
CA LEU A 138 2.48 -14.03 -2.82
C LEU A 138 2.06 -14.64 -4.16
N ASN A 139 0.79 -14.53 -4.47
CA ASN A 139 0.35 -14.57 -5.86
C ASN A 139 0.63 -13.18 -6.45
N ASP A 140 1.39 -13.10 -7.56
CA ASP A 140 1.68 -11.87 -8.31
C ASP A 140 2.30 -10.72 -7.46
N ASN A 141 3.16 -11.03 -6.47
CA ASN A 141 3.73 -10.07 -5.52
C ASN A 141 2.69 -9.33 -4.65
N CYS A 142 1.51 -9.90 -4.45
CA CYS A 142 0.46 -9.36 -3.60
C CYS A 142 0.27 -10.20 -2.34
N LEU A 143 0.10 -9.52 -1.20
CA LEU A 143 -0.22 -10.14 0.08
C LEU A 143 -1.74 -10.33 0.19
N PRO A 144 -2.23 -11.31 0.95
CA PRO A 144 -3.64 -11.37 1.33
C PRO A 144 -4.09 -10.08 2.03
N GLU A 145 -5.37 -9.78 1.94
CA GLU A 145 -5.98 -8.71 2.72
C GLU A 145 -5.78 -8.96 4.21
N GLY A 146 -5.42 -7.91 4.97
CA GLY A 146 -5.19 -8.02 6.39
C GLY A 146 -4.24 -6.99 6.98
N ALA A 147 -3.99 -7.14 8.27
CA ALA A 147 -3.10 -6.27 9.03
C ALA A 147 -1.66 -6.79 9.00
N TYR A 148 -0.74 -5.90 8.68
CA TYR A 148 0.69 -6.19 8.56
C TYR A 148 1.55 -5.20 9.32
N LEU A 149 2.68 -5.70 9.80
CA LEU A 149 3.72 -4.92 10.44
C LEU A 149 4.91 -4.80 9.47
N PHE A 150 5.17 -3.61 8.99
CA PHE A 150 6.34 -3.28 8.19
C PHE A 150 7.46 -2.86 9.12
N CYS A 151 8.54 -3.60 9.12
CA CYS A 151 9.71 -3.40 9.96
C CYS A 151 10.90 -2.97 9.11
N PHE A 152 11.58 -1.90 9.51
CA PHE A 152 12.75 -1.36 8.81
C PHE A 152 13.92 -1.27 9.75
N GLN A 153 15.09 -1.67 9.29
CA GLN A 153 16.33 -1.58 10.03
C GLN A 153 17.51 -1.32 9.11
N ALA A 154 18.39 -0.40 9.48
CA ALA A 154 19.62 -0.14 8.75
C ALA A 154 20.74 -1.05 9.21
N PHE A 155 21.57 -1.48 8.26
CA PHE A 155 22.74 -2.32 8.48
C PHE A 155 23.99 -1.69 7.85
N ASP A 156 25.14 -1.91 8.48
CA ASP A 156 26.44 -1.58 7.91
C ASP A 156 26.68 -2.36 6.63
N ALA A 157 26.95 -1.68 5.51
CA ALA A 157 27.09 -2.35 4.22
C ALA A 157 28.35 -3.23 4.16
N LYS A 158 29.47 -2.78 4.75
CA LYS A 158 30.72 -3.56 4.73
C LYS A 158 30.57 -4.85 5.53
N ALA A 159 29.96 -4.74 6.72
CA ALA A 159 29.68 -5.89 7.56
C ALA A 159 28.71 -6.86 6.89
N TYR A 160 27.66 -6.35 6.27
CA TYR A 160 26.67 -7.15 5.55
C TYR A 160 27.29 -8.00 4.44
N TYR A 161 28.13 -7.39 3.59
CA TYR A 161 28.82 -8.14 2.53
C TYR A 161 29.88 -9.11 3.08
N ALA A 162 30.40 -8.86 4.28
CA ALA A 162 31.22 -9.82 5.03
C ALA A 162 30.42 -10.91 5.76
N LYS A 163 29.10 -11.04 5.46
CA LYS A 163 28.14 -11.96 6.09
C LYS A 163 27.90 -11.71 7.58
N GLN A 164 28.22 -10.53 8.06
CA GLN A 164 27.93 -10.06 9.41
C GLN A 164 26.76 -9.11 9.38
N ARG A 165 25.67 -9.43 10.05
CA ARG A 165 24.46 -8.56 10.10
C ARG A 165 24.56 -7.64 11.31
N ILE A 166 25.30 -6.53 11.18
CA ILE A 166 25.45 -5.54 12.23
C ILE A 166 24.42 -4.44 12.02
N PRO A 167 23.39 -4.35 12.89
CA PRO A 167 22.41 -3.29 12.81
C PRO A 167 23.01 -1.97 13.28
N ILE A 168 22.75 -0.90 12.54
CA ILE A 168 23.21 0.46 12.80
C ILE A 168 22.07 1.43 13.10
N SER A 169 20.84 0.93 13.14
CA SER A 169 19.67 1.65 13.61
C SER A 169 18.81 0.79 14.54
N LYS A 170 17.94 1.44 15.30
CA LYS A 170 16.79 0.72 15.88
C LYS A 170 15.91 0.21 14.76
N GLU A 171 15.17 -0.88 15.03
CA GLU A 171 14.09 -1.31 14.14
C GLU A 171 12.95 -0.30 14.25
N PHE A 172 12.53 0.24 13.12
CA PHE A 172 11.36 1.11 13.01
C PHE A 172 10.18 0.28 12.46
N THR A 173 9.01 0.42 13.05
CA THR A 173 7.85 -0.38 12.67
C THR A 173 6.64 0.49 12.34
N VAL A 174 5.92 0.13 11.27
CA VAL A 174 4.66 0.75 10.87
C VAL A 174 3.63 -0.33 10.67
N THR A 175 2.45 -0.16 11.26
CA THR A 175 1.31 -1.04 11.02
C THR A 175 0.48 -0.50 9.86
N ALA A 176 0.11 -1.38 8.92
CA ALA A 176 -0.79 -1.06 7.83
C ALA A 176 -1.83 -2.16 7.66
N PHE A 177 -3.05 -1.77 7.34
CA PHE A 177 -4.09 -2.70 6.89
C PHE A 177 -4.11 -2.67 5.37
N LEU A 178 -3.74 -3.79 4.74
CA LEU A 178 -3.75 -3.94 3.30
C LEU A 178 -5.14 -4.37 2.85
N GLU A 179 -5.71 -3.66 1.90
CA GLU A 179 -7.05 -3.92 1.38
C GLU A 179 -6.99 -4.23 -0.12
N ASN A 180 -7.82 -5.18 -0.53
CA ASN A 180 -8.07 -5.36 -1.95
C ASN A 180 -8.85 -4.14 -2.46
N GLY A 181 -8.40 -3.59 -3.59
CA GLY A 181 -9.12 -2.50 -4.23
C GLY A 181 -10.54 -2.91 -4.61
N ALA A 182 -11.48 -1.98 -4.53
CA ALA A 182 -12.82 -2.17 -5.08
C ALA A 182 -12.78 -2.23 -6.61
N THR A 183 -13.77 -2.84 -7.23
CA THR A 183 -13.97 -2.81 -8.68
C THR A 183 -14.62 -1.48 -9.11
N PRO A 184 -14.53 -1.06 -10.39
CA PRO A 184 -15.24 0.11 -10.88
C PRO A 184 -16.74 0.00 -10.64
N ILE A 185 -17.37 1.11 -10.25
CA ILE A 185 -18.83 1.22 -10.10
C ILE A 185 -19.38 1.82 -11.39
N LEU A 186 -20.19 1.06 -12.10
CA LEU A 186 -20.79 1.51 -13.35
C LEU A 186 -21.90 2.52 -13.07
N ILE A 187 -21.97 3.59 -13.89
CA ILE A 187 -22.93 4.68 -13.71
C ILE A 187 -23.88 4.76 -14.91
N SER A 188 -23.33 4.85 -16.13
CA SER A 188 -24.13 5.02 -17.35
C SER A 188 -23.54 4.16 -18.48
N PRO A 189 -24.38 3.47 -19.25
CA PRO A 189 -25.80 3.22 -19.03
C PRO A 189 -26.07 2.48 -17.72
N ALA A 190 -27.16 2.85 -17.02
CA ALA A 190 -27.52 2.15 -15.78
C ALA A 190 -27.95 0.71 -16.06
N ASN A 191 -27.93 -0.13 -15.02
CA ASN A 191 -28.35 -1.52 -15.20
C ASN A 191 -29.86 -1.59 -15.49
N ASN A 192 -30.21 -2.31 -16.55
CA ASN A 192 -31.58 -2.41 -17.12
C ASN A 192 -32.09 -1.11 -17.76
N ASP A 193 -31.21 -0.20 -18.13
CA ASP A 193 -31.60 1.05 -18.77
C ASP A 193 -32.11 0.84 -20.20
N SER A 194 -32.94 1.77 -20.67
CA SER A 194 -33.42 1.81 -22.04
C SER A 194 -33.03 3.15 -22.67
N LEU A 195 -32.08 3.09 -23.61
CA LEU A 195 -31.56 4.28 -24.26
C LEU A 195 -32.44 4.73 -25.41
N SER A 196 -32.55 6.05 -25.60
CA SER A 196 -33.28 6.64 -26.71
C SER A 196 -32.57 6.42 -28.04
N CYS A 197 -33.34 6.19 -29.11
CA CYS A 197 -32.85 6.14 -30.49
C CYS A 197 -32.31 7.48 -31.02
N GLN A 198 -32.63 8.57 -30.36
CA GLN A 198 -32.22 9.91 -30.80
C GLN A 198 -30.82 10.28 -30.32
N LEU A 199 -30.20 9.45 -29.48
CA LEU A 199 -28.86 9.72 -29.00
C LEU A 199 -27.83 9.44 -30.12
N PRO A 200 -26.97 10.42 -30.46
CA PRO A 200 -25.94 10.22 -31.45
C PRO A 200 -24.82 9.31 -30.93
N ASN A 201 -24.64 9.29 -29.61
CA ASN A 201 -23.59 8.55 -28.90
C ASN A 201 -24.15 7.85 -27.68
N VAL A 202 -23.53 6.72 -27.32
CA VAL A 202 -23.72 6.06 -26.02
C VAL A 202 -22.53 6.43 -25.12
N ILE A 203 -22.81 7.06 -23.98
CA ILE A 203 -21.80 7.47 -23.01
C ILE A 203 -21.69 6.41 -21.93
N PHE A 204 -20.56 5.72 -21.90
CA PHE A 204 -20.19 4.79 -20.83
C PHE A 204 -19.45 5.56 -19.74
N GLN A 205 -19.97 5.54 -18.53
CA GLN A 205 -19.39 6.24 -17.40
C GLN A 205 -19.32 5.31 -16.19
N TRP A 206 -18.22 5.40 -15.47
CA TRP A 206 -18.02 4.66 -14.21
C TRP A 206 -17.32 5.51 -13.18
N GLN A 207 -17.47 5.12 -11.93
CA GLN A 207 -16.69 5.70 -10.83
C GLN A 207 -15.42 4.88 -10.61
N GLN A 208 -14.32 5.59 -10.53
CA GLN A 208 -13.03 5.01 -10.18
C GLN A 208 -13.05 4.55 -8.72
N PRO A 209 -12.54 3.34 -8.41
CA PRO A 209 -12.44 2.90 -7.02
C PRO A 209 -11.50 3.78 -6.21
N TYR A 210 -11.73 3.80 -4.89
CA TYR A 210 -10.92 4.58 -3.95
C TYR A 210 -9.44 4.14 -3.92
N ILE A 211 -9.18 2.84 -4.03
CA ILE A 211 -7.82 2.28 -4.13
C ILE A 211 -7.52 1.98 -5.59
N THR A 212 -6.63 2.76 -6.18
CA THR A 212 -6.25 2.66 -7.60
C THR A 212 -4.76 2.43 -7.79
N SER A 213 -4.04 2.01 -6.75
CA SER A 213 -2.61 1.78 -6.87
C SER A 213 -2.30 0.72 -7.93
N GLY A 214 -1.41 1.07 -8.86
CA GLY A 214 -1.02 0.22 -9.97
C GLY A 214 -2.05 0.07 -11.09
N ILE A 215 -3.15 0.84 -11.07
CA ILE A 215 -4.08 0.95 -12.18
C ILE A 215 -3.65 2.10 -13.05
N ASN A 216 -3.39 1.81 -14.32
CA ASN A 216 -2.92 2.79 -15.27
C ASN A 216 -3.95 3.09 -16.35
N SER A 217 -4.88 2.19 -16.59
CA SER A 217 -5.90 2.35 -17.61
C SER A 217 -7.10 1.45 -17.34
N TYR A 218 -8.14 1.68 -18.14
CA TYR A 218 -9.33 0.85 -18.16
C TYR A 218 -9.54 0.26 -19.54
N THR A 219 -10.19 -0.89 -19.59
CA THR A 219 -10.72 -1.49 -20.82
C THR A 219 -12.24 -1.55 -20.71
N LEU A 220 -12.94 -0.85 -21.59
CA LEU A 220 -14.38 -0.98 -21.77
C LEU A 220 -14.67 -2.17 -22.68
N GLN A 221 -15.57 -3.03 -22.26
CA GLN A 221 -16.06 -4.18 -23.05
C GLN A 221 -17.58 -4.09 -23.16
N VAL A 222 -18.09 -4.26 -24.39
CA VAL A 222 -19.53 -4.33 -24.68
C VAL A 222 -19.78 -5.55 -25.57
N ALA A 223 -20.81 -6.33 -25.25
CA ALA A 223 -21.24 -7.48 -26.02
C ALA A 223 -22.74 -7.37 -26.35
N GLU A 224 -23.14 -7.77 -27.55
CA GLU A 224 -24.53 -7.87 -27.96
C GLU A 224 -25.10 -9.23 -27.51
N ALA A 225 -26.31 -9.24 -26.93
CA ALA A 225 -27.05 -10.46 -26.70
C ALA A 225 -27.60 -11.01 -28.02
N ASN A 226 -27.26 -12.25 -28.35
CA ASN A 226 -27.74 -12.90 -29.56
C ASN A 226 -29.05 -13.66 -29.31
N SER A 227 -29.42 -13.90 -28.05
CA SER A 227 -30.59 -14.64 -27.62
C SER A 227 -31.19 -13.97 -26.36
N PRO A 228 -32.51 -14.07 -26.17
CA PRO A 228 -33.16 -13.65 -24.93
C PRO A 228 -32.69 -14.42 -23.69
N PHE A 229 -32.00 -15.55 -23.87
CA PHE A 229 -31.45 -16.38 -22.80
C PHE A 229 -30.00 -16.02 -22.47
N ASP A 230 -29.39 -15.12 -23.24
CA ASP A 230 -28.04 -14.67 -22.97
C ASP A 230 -28.01 -13.81 -21.69
N GLY A 231 -26.94 -13.97 -20.93
CA GLY A 231 -26.73 -13.27 -19.68
C GLY A 231 -25.32 -12.69 -19.58
N PRO A 232 -24.92 -12.22 -18.39
CA PRO A 232 -23.60 -11.63 -18.17
C PRO A 232 -22.42 -12.48 -18.63
N GLN A 233 -22.58 -13.82 -18.65
CA GLN A 233 -21.55 -14.78 -19.05
C GLN A 233 -21.04 -14.59 -20.47
N ILE A 234 -21.79 -13.94 -21.37
CA ILE A 234 -21.31 -13.69 -22.74
C ILE A 234 -20.09 -12.78 -22.77
N ILE A 235 -20.02 -11.84 -21.83
CA ILE A 235 -18.89 -10.91 -21.70
C ILE A 235 -17.83 -11.44 -20.73
N GLU A 236 -18.24 -12.18 -19.69
CA GLU A 236 -17.33 -12.75 -18.69
C GLU A 236 -16.41 -13.79 -19.28
N ASN A 237 -16.91 -14.61 -20.21
CA ASN A 237 -16.16 -15.67 -20.88
C ASN A 237 -15.36 -15.18 -22.10
N GLY A 238 -15.28 -13.86 -22.33
CA GLY A 238 -14.56 -13.28 -23.47
C GLY A 238 -15.18 -13.61 -24.83
N GLY A 239 -16.50 -13.79 -24.87
CA GLY A 239 -17.28 -14.04 -26.09
C GLY A 239 -17.18 -12.90 -27.09
N ASN A 240 -17.95 -12.96 -28.18
CA ASN A 240 -17.93 -11.95 -29.25
C ASN A 240 -18.22 -10.55 -28.71
N LEU A 241 -17.16 -9.81 -28.39
CA LEU A 241 -17.28 -8.41 -28.00
C LEU A 241 -17.62 -7.56 -29.22
N LEU A 242 -18.70 -6.81 -29.13
CA LEU A 242 -19.05 -5.79 -30.12
C LEU A 242 -18.06 -4.62 -30.07
N ILE A 243 -17.65 -4.25 -28.84
CA ILE A 243 -16.70 -3.16 -28.58
C ILE A 243 -15.70 -3.62 -27.55
N GLU A 244 -14.42 -3.35 -27.82
CA GLU A 244 -13.35 -3.40 -26.83
C GLU A 244 -12.46 -2.16 -27.00
N LYS A 245 -12.61 -1.20 -26.08
CA LYS A 245 -11.76 0.02 -26.04
C LYS A 245 -10.76 -0.11 -24.90
N ARG A 246 -9.49 -0.22 -25.26
CA ARG A 246 -8.37 -0.39 -24.31
C ARG A 246 -7.65 0.93 -24.05
N GLY A 247 -6.94 1.02 -22.94
CA GLY A 247 -6.08 2.15 -22.62
C GLY A 247 -6.83 3.43 -22.24
N LEU A 248 -8.06 3.32 -21.77
CA LEU A 248 -8.84 4.49 -21.33
C LEU A 248 -8.27 5.02 -20.01
N MET A 249 -7.84 6.28 -20.01
CA MET A 249 -7.26 6.94 -18.84
C MET A 249 -8.31 7.67 -17.98
N MET A 250 -9.47 7.94 -18.55
CA MET A 250 -10.58 8.64 -17.89
C MET A 250 -11.72 7.66 -17.60
N PRO A 251 -12.50 7.86 -16.53
CA PRO A 251 -13.62 7.00 -16.19
C PRO A 251 -14.87 7.30 -17.04
N VAL A 252 -14.66 7.58 -18.31
CA VAL A 252 -15.71 7.87 -19.31
C VAL A 252 -15.24 7.44 -20.69
N CYS A 253 -16.16 6.93 -21.50
CA CYS A 253 -15.93 6.62 -22.90
C CYS A 253 -17.18 6.95 -23.69
N ASP A 254 -17.05 7.79 -24.69
CA ASP A 254 -18.13 8.19 -25.62
C ASP A 254 -18.00 7.36 -26.91
N ILE A 255 -19.06 6.67 -27.29
CA ILE A 255 -19.09 5.78 -28.46
C ILE A 255 -20.19 6.24 -29.42
N PRO A 256 -19.84 6.71 -30.63
CA PRO A 256 -20.83 7.01 -31.64
C PRO A 256 -21.67 5.77 -32.00
N VAL A 257 -22.98 5.94 -32.07
CA VAL A 257 -23.89 4.85 -32.40
C VAL A 257 -23.57 4.23 -33.76
N THR A 258 -23.11 5.04 -34.70
CA THR A 258 -22.70 4.60 -36.05
C THR A 258 -21.41 3.77 -36.03
N GLU A 259 -20.49 4.02 -35.08
CA GLU A 259 -19.26 3.23 -34.94
C GLU A 259 -19.56 1.83 -34.39
N ALA A 260 -20.43 1.76 -33.38
CA ALA A 260 -20.75 0.51 -32.70
C ALA A 260 -21.82 -0.33 -33.40
N ASN A 261 -22.53 0.20 -34.39
CA ASN A 261 -23.66 -0.47 -35.04
C ASN A 261 -24.70 -1.01 -34.04
N PHE A 262 -25.07 -0.20 -33.04
CA PHE A 262 -26.12 -0.57 -32.10
C PHE A 262 -27.45 -0.75 -32.87
N LYS A 263 -28.12 -1.87 -32.63
CA LYS A 263 -29.38 -2.25 -33.27
C LYS A 263 -30.54 -1.90 -32.35
N GLU A 264 -31.61 -1.40 -32.92
CA GLU A 264 -32.85 -1.06 -32.21
C GLU A 264 -33.43 -2.30 -31.51
N ASN A 265 -33.93 -2.12 -30.28
CA ASN A 265 -34.50 -3.17 -29.44
C ASN A 265 -33.59 -4.32 -29.10
N HIS A 266 -32.28 -4.17 -29.27
CA HIS A 266 -31.31 -5.16 -28.88
C HIS A 266 -30.76 -4.89 -27.48
N THR A 267 -30.50 -5.97 -26.75
CA THR A 267 -29.88 -5.94 -25.43
C THR A 267 -28.37 -6.02 -25.54
N TYR A 268 -27.69 -5.18 -24.78
CA TYR A 268 -26.25 -5.12 -24.70
C TYR A 268 -25.81 -5.29 -23.25
N TYR A 269 -24.71 -6.01 -23.06
CA TYR A 269 -24.02 -6.17 -21.78
C TYR A 269 -22.72 -5.40 -21.83
N TRP A 270 -22.36 -4.76 -20.73
CA TRP A 270 -21.12 -4.02 -20.67
C TRP A 270 -20.45 -4.09 -19.30
N ARG A 271 -19.14 -3.97 -19.31
CA ARG A 271 -18.32 -3.86 -18.10
C ARG A 271 -17.04 -3.08 -18.36
N VAL A 272 -16.36 -2.71 -17.27
CA VAL A 272 -15.05 -2.06 -17.29
C VAL A 272 -14.05 -2.92 -16.52
N VAL A 273 -12.86 -3.10 -17.09
CA VAL A 273 -11.77 -3.84 -16.48
C VAL A 273 -10.63 -2.89 -16.17
N MET A 274 -10.13 -2.92 -14.95
CA MET A 274 -8.93 -2.18 -14.53
C MET A 274 -7.68 -2.89 -15.03
N CYS A 275 -6.77 -2.15 -15.64
CA CYS A 275 -5.56 -2.67 -16.24
C CYS A 275 -4.31 -2.02 -15.65
N ASP A 276 -3.21 -2.78 -15.59
CA ASP A 276 -1.88 -2.30 -15.26
C ASP A 276 -1.24 -1.52 -16.43
N LYS A 277 0.03 -1.14 -16.28
CA LYS A 277 0.78 -0.42 -17.31
C LYS A 277 1.02 -1.25 -18.59
N GLU A 278 0.96 -2.57 -18.52
CA GLU A 278 1.03 -3.49 -19.64
C GLU A 278 -0.33 -3.74 -20.31
N GLY A 279 -1.40 -3.12 -19.81
CA GLY A 279 -2.77 -3.31 -20.30
C GLY A 279 -3.40 -4.65 -19.88
N LYS A 280 -2.82 -5.34 -18.90
CA LYS A 280 -3.36 -6.60 -18.38
C LYS A 280 -4.31 -6.35 -17.21
N ALA A 281 -5.36 -7.17 -17.14
CA ALA A 281 -6.27 -7.20 -16.01
C ALA A 281 -5.55 -7.53 -14.70
N ARG A 282 -5.90 -6.84 -13.63
CA ARG A 282 -5.24 -6.99 -12.31
C ARG A 282 -5.80 -8.22 -11.57
N ALA A 283 -5.08 -9.32 -11.62
CA ALA A 283 -5.47 -10.58 -10.99
C ALA A 283 -5.68 -10.48 -9.46
N SER A 284 -4.98 -9.54 -8.81
CA SER A 284 -5.06 -9.30 -7.36
C SER A 284 -6.32 -8.57 -6.89
N TYR A 285 -7.08 -8.00 -7.82
CA TYR A 285 -8.34 -7.34 -7.48
C TYR A 285 -9.52 -8.32 -7.52
N PRO A 286 -10.61 -8.05 -6.76
CA PRO A 286 -11.84 -8.80 -6.87
C PRO A 286 -12.29 -8.88 -8.34
N ASN A 287 -12.81 -10.02 -8.76
CA ASN A 287 -13.21 -10.27 -10.14
C ASN A 287 -12.13 -9.90 -11.18
N ARG A 288 -10.84 -10.08 -10.85
CA ARG A 288 -9.69 -9.68 -11.68
C ARG A 288 -9.74 -8.21 -12.14
N GLY A 289 -10.25 -7.33 -11.30
CA GLY A 289 -10.39 -5.91 -11.60
C GLY A 289 -11.56 -5.55 -12.51
N ALA A 290 -12.41 -6.50 -12.88
CA ALA A 290 -13.60 -6.24 -13.66
C ALA A 290 -14.77 -5.76 -12.77
N SER A 291 -15.50 -4.76 -13.24
CA SER A 291 -16.77 -4.35 -12.65
C SER A 291 -17.81 -5.46 -12.72
N PRO A 292 -18.92 -5.37 -11.98
CA PRO A 292 -20.13 -6.07 -12.31
C PRO A 292 -20.53 -5.82 -13.78
N VAL A 293 -21.27 -6.76 -14.39
CA VAL A 293 -21.79 -6.60 -15.75
C VAL A 293 -23.16 -5.95 -15.68
N TYR A 294 -23.34 -4.82 -16.40
CA TYR A 294 -24.63 -4.16 -16.55
C TYR A 294 -25.19 -4.47 -17.93
N LYS A 295 -26.51 -4.39 -18.05
CA LYS A 295 -27.22 -4.50 -19.33
C LYS A 295 -28.04 -3.26 -19.64
N PHE A 296 -28.19 -2.94 -20.91
CA PHE A 296 -29.08 -1.91 -21.40
C PHE A 296 -29.73 -2.34 -22.72
N VAL A 297 -30.83 -1.73 -23.07
CA VAL A 297 -31.49 -1.90 -24.37
C VAL A 297 -31.31 -0.62 -25.17
N TYR A 298 -30.86 -0.73 -26.41
CA TYR A 298 -30.78 0.42 -27.29
C TYR A 298 -32.09 0.55 -28.07
N CYS A 299 -32.68 1.75 -28.07
CA CYS A 299 -33.99 2.01 -28.66
C CYS A 299 -35.11 1.14 -28.09
N GLY A 300 -35.04 0.73 -26.84
CA GLY A 300 -36.13 -0.02 -26.22
C GLY A 300 -37.30 0.86 -25.81
N THR A 301 -38.48 0.29 -25.76
CA THR A 301 -39.58 0.93 -25.04
C THR A 301 -39.25 0.99 -23.55
N PRO A 302 -39.44 2.16 -22.87
CA PRO A 302 -39.21 2.22 -21.44
C PRO A 302 -40.01 1.13 -20.72
N GLN A 303 -39.34 0.29 -19.95
CA GLN A 303 -40.05 -0.63 -19.05
C GLN A 303 -40.61 0.20 -17.90
N GLU A 304 -41.93 0.13 -17.71
CA GLU A 304 -42.54 0.66 -16.49
C GLU A 304 -41.89 -0.04 -15.28
N PRO A 305 -41.54 0.73 -14.22
CA PRO A 305 -41.03 0.11 -13.02
C PRO A 305 -42.03 -0.91 -12.49
N GLU A 306 -41.62 -2.12 -12.26
CA GLU A 306 -42.46 -3.12 -11.58
C GLU A 306 -42.88 -2.59 -10.21
N PRO A 307 -44.17 -2.74 -9.86
CA PRO A 307 -44.75 -2.19 -8.64
C PRO A 307 -44.15 -2.76 -7.34
#